data_e82cc16e361935d52d7e8c69ce165da8
#
_entry.id   e82cc16e361935d52d7e8c69ce165da8
#
_cell.length_a   1.000
_cell.length_b   1.000
_cell.length_c   1.000
_cell.angle_alpha   90.00
_cell.angle_beta   90.00
_cell.angle_gamma   90.00
#
_symmetry.space_group_name_H-M   'P 1'
#
loop_
_entity.id
_entity.type
_entity.pdbx_description
1 polymer ?
#
loop_
_entity_poly.entity_id
_entity_poly.type
_entity_poly.pdbx_seq_one_letter_code
_entity_poly.pdbx_strand_id
1 'polypeptide(L)'
;MNIDWKAEVEQRKDQMLERLMELLKIDSSRDVEHAEKDAPLGPGPKAALLKMLEFAEADGFTTKNVENVAGHVEYGDGKEILGILGHLDEVPAGEGWDTDPFAPVVKDGRIYARGVSDDKGPVLAAYLGLQIIKDLKLPVSKKVRLILGTDEESDWYGMDRYLATEQTPDFGFSPDAEFPIINGEKGIASFEVEVPAQSATGDFELQSFKGGIKDNMIPREAKAVVLAKADVDEAAWQAEYQDYLSENGLTGAMSVDGQQITFDLVGKSAHALEPKAGLNAATFLADFLNRKVANDYLKLIAEKMHLDSRGHQLKINTVDPQMGDLTVSPDLFDYQAGQAGTVIINIRYPQSISTDEIIKNAAAALADFEAKVALHGHAQEPHYVPADDPLVKTLLQIYTEHTGEAGQEMVIGGGTYGRILERGVAFGAQFPGRENVMHQANEYMAIEDIVNAAAIYAHAIYELAK
;
A
#
# COMPACT_ATOMS: atom_id res chain seq x y z
N MET A 1 22.62 32.07 1.81
CA MET A 1 22.33 32.22 3.25
C MET A 1 22.60 30.85 3.88
N ASN A 2 23.42 30.74 4.91
CA ASN A 2 23.64 29.44 5.55
C ASN A 2 22.64 29.37 6.73
N ILE A 3 21.55 28.61 6.54
CA ILE A 3 20.48 28.45 7.51
C ILE A 3 20.74 27.16 8.27
N ASP A 4 20.72 27.20 9.58
CA ASP A 4 20.71 25.99 10.41
C ASP A 4 19.26 25.52 10.57
N TRP A 5 18.84 24.69 9.61
CA TRP A 5 17.47 24.17 9.53
C TRP A 5 17.06 23.40 10.80
N LYS A 6 17.99 22.64 11.38
CA LYS A 6 17.71 21.90 12.60
C LYS A 6 17.49 22.83 13.78
N ALA A 7 18.26 23.89 13.91
CA ALA A 7 18.06 24.91 14.96
C ALA A 7 16.72 25.63 14.80
N GLU A 8 16.29 25.92 13.56
CA GLU A 8 14.98 26.54 13.30
C GLU A 8 13.81 25.62 13.67
N VAL A 9 13.93 24.32 13.43
CA VAL A 9 12.94 23.31 13.85
C VAL A 9 12.91 23.18 15.37
N GLU A 10 14.07 23.08 16.03
CA GLU A 10 14.14 22.93 17.50
C GLU A 10 13.47 24.11 18.24
N GLN A 11 13.52 25.34 17.71
CA GLN A 11 12.84 26.47 18.27
C GLN A 11 11.32 26.37 18.22
N ARG A 12 10.75 25.60 17.31
CA ARG A 12 9.31 25.45 17.06
C ARG A 12 8.79 24.06 17.41
N LYS A 13 9.66 23.18 17.87
CA LYS A 13 9.36 21.77 18.12
C LYS A 13 8.17 21.56 19.04
N ASP A 14 8.14 22.29 20.15
CA ASP A 14 7.08 22.09 21.15
C ASP A 14 5.69 22.42 20.57
N GLN A 15 5.57 23.48 19.79
CA GLN A 15 4.33 23.84 19.11
C GLN A 15 3.95 22.79 18.04
N MET A 16 4.92 22.30 17.27
CA MET A 16 4.68 21.23 16.29
C MET A 16 4.14 19.97 16.97
N LEU A 17 4.79 19.53 18.06
CA LEU A 17 4.37 18.34 18.79
C LEU A 17 3.00 18.52 19.45
N GLU A 18 2.70 19.70 19.99
CA GLU A 18 1.37 20.00 20.54
C GLU A 18 0.27 19.85 19.46
N ARG A 19 0.49 20.43 18.27
CA ARG A 19 -0.44 20.31 17.15
C ARG A 19 -0.57 18.85 16.63
N LEU A 20 0.54 18.14 16.59
CA LEU A 20 0.51 16.71 16.23
C LEU A 20 -0.35 15.93 17.23
N MET A 21 -0.15 16.16 18.52
CA MET A 21 -0.95 15.51 19.57
C MET A 21 -2.45 15.86 19.46
N GLU A 22 -2.81 17.07 18.98
CA GLU A 22 -4.21 17.43 18.71
C GLU A 22 -4.78 16.65 17.51
N LEU A 23 -4.03 16.53 16.41
CA LEU A 23 -4.46 15.78 15.22
C LEU A 23 -4.61 14.28 15.51
N LEU A 24 -3.68 13.71 16.27
CA LEU A 24 -3.70 12.28 16.62
C LEU A 24 -4.86 11.86 17.53
N LYS A 25 -5.56 12.82 18.14
CA LYS A 25 -6.80 12.56 18.91
C LYS A 25 -8.03 12.40 18.03
N ILE A 26 -7.93 12.70 16.76
CA ILE A 26 -9.04 12.59 15.81
C ILE A 26 -8.92 11.23 15.13
N ASP A 27 -9.87 10.33 15.38
CA ASP A 27 -10.05 9.13 14.55
C ASP A 27 -10.53 9.58 13.17
N SER A 28 -9.63 9.60 12.20
CA SER A 28 -9.88 10.02 10.82
C SER A 28 -9.87 8.84 9.85
N SER A 29 -10.07 7.63 10.33
CA SER A 29 -10.36 6.48 9.47
C SER A 29 -11.66 6.72 8.70
N ARG A 30 -11.71 6.21 7.46
CA ARG A 30 -12.91 6.33 6.61
C ARG A 30 -14.11 5.66 7.25
N ASP A 31 -15.22 6.40 7.38
CA ASP A 31 -16.46 5.96 8.01
C ASP A 31 -17.66 6.21 7.08
N VAL A 32 -17.91 5.24 6.21
CA VAL A 32 -19.03 5.31 5.25
C VAL A 32 -20.40 5.14 5.90
N GLU A 33 -20.47 4.54 7.09
CA GLU A 33 -21.75 4.33 7.81
C GLU A 33 -22.30 5.65 8.37
N HIS A 34 -21.39 6.58 8.73
CA HIS A 34 -21.75 7.91 9.23
C HIS A 34 -21.45 9.02 8.22
N ALA A 35 -21.30 8.64 6.92
CA ALA A 35 -21.09 9.62 5.87
C ALA A 35 -22.33 10.51 5.68
N GLU A 36 -22.09 11.81 5.55
CA GLU A 36 -23.11 12.84 5.31
C GLU A 36 -22.73 13.65 4.07
N LYS A 37 -23.68 14.46 3.57
CA LYS A 37 -23.46 15.27 2.36
C LYS A 37 -22.25 16.21 2.49
N ASP A 38 -21.98 16.75 3.66
CA ASP A 38 -20.85 17.65 3.96
C ASP A 38 -19.67 16.95 4.65
N ALA A 39 -19.74 15.62 4.79
CA ALA A 39 -18.70 14.73 5.28
C ALA A 39 -18.74 13.39 4.53
N PRO A 40 -18.49 13.36 3.21
CA PRO A 40 -18.73 12.16 2.40
C PRO A 40 -17.82 10.97 2.74
N LEU A 41 -16.69 11.21 3.39
CA LEU A 41 -15.76 10.18 3.86
C LEU A 41 -15.93 9.83 5.36
N GLY A 42 -16.88 10.51 6.03
CA GLY A 42 -17.13 10.41 7.45
C GLY A 42 -16.74 11.66 8.23
N PRO A 43 -17.18 11.77 9.50
CA PRO A 43 -16.93 12.95 10.33
C PRO A 43 -15.46 13.13 10.73
N GLY A 44 -14.73 12.03 10.89
CA GLY A 44 -13.32 12.04 11.32
C GLY A 44 -12.38 12.64 10.27
N PRO A 45 -12.35 12.13 9.01
CA PRO A 45 -11.54 12.70 7.94
C PRO A 45 -11.78 14.20 7.73
N LYS A 46 -13.06 14.61 7.74
CA LYS A 46 -13.44 16.03 7.71
C LYS A 46 -12.86 16.81 8.89
N ALA A 47 -12.95 16.28 10.11
CA ALA A 47 -12.46 16.97 11.31
C ALA A 47 -10.94 17.16 11.27
N ALA A 48 -10.18 16.15 10.80
CA ALA A 48 -8.73 16.24 10.66
C ALA A 48 -8.32 17.31 9.64
N LEU A 49 -9.00 17.35 8.47
CA LEU A 49 -8.78 18.39 7.46
C LEU A 49 -9.04 19.79 8.01
N LEU A 50 -10.20 20.00 8.62
CA LEU A 50 -10.58 21.30 9.18
C LEU A 50 -9.61 21.75 10.27
N LYS A 51 -9.14 20.83 11.12
CA LYS A 51 -8.16 21.12 12.16
C LYS A 51 -6.82 21.59 11.56
N MET A 52 -6.35 20.92 10.52
CA MET A 52 -5.10 21.31 9.86
C MET A 52 -5.21 22.67 9.14
N LEU A 53 -6.34 22.94 8.49
CA LEU A 53 -6.61 24.24 7.87
C LEU A 53 -6.74 25.36 8.92
N GLU A 54 -7.34 25.09 10.09
CA GLU A 54 -7.40 26.02 11.23
C GLU A 54 -5.99 26.43 11.71
N PHE A 55 -5.07 25.47 11.84
CA PHE A 55 -3.67 25.76 12.18
C PHE A 55 -3.02 26.68 11.14
N ALA A 56 -3.22 26.38 9.87
CA ALA A 56 -2.63 27.15 8.78
C ALA A 56 -3.20 28.57 8.70
N GLU A 57 -4.50 28.76 8.90
CA GLU A 57 -5.14 30.09 8.95
C GLU A 57 -4.65 30.93 10.14
N ALA A 58 -4.51 30.29 11.31
CA ALA A 58 -3.95 30.93 12.48
C ALA A 58 -2.51 31.41 12.27
N ASP A 59 -1.72 30.65 11.51
CA ASP A 59 -0.35 31.03 11.11
C ASP A 59 -0.32 32.03 9.93
N GLY A 60 -1.46 32.42 9.39
CA GLY A 60 -1.60 33.39 8.28
C GLY A 60 -1.19 32.86 6.92
N PHE A 61 -1.43 31.60 6.65
CA PHE A 61 -1.37 31.04 5.31
C PHE A 61 -2.69 31.22 4.55
N THR A 62 -2.62 31.14 3.22
CA THR A 62 -3.81 30.97 2.39
C THR A 62 -4.22 29.50 2.39
N THR A 63 -5.48 29.23 2.65
CA THR A 63 -6.01 27.87 2.69
C THR A 63 -7.13 27.68 1.68
N LYS A 64 -7.35 26.43 1.29
CA LYS A 64 -8.47 26.01 0.47
C LYS A 64 -9.03 24.70 1.00
N ASN A 65 -10.34 24.67 1.17
CA ASN A 65 -11.09 23.45 1.44
C ASN A 65 -11.85 23.03 0.18
N VAL A 66 -11.71 21.78 -0.24
CA VAL A 66 -12.42 21.18 -1.35
C VAL A 66 -13.40 20.14 -0.80
N GLU A 67 -14.67 20.53 -0.70
CA GLU A 67 -15.81 19.67 -0.33
C GLU A 67 -15.61 18.87 0.98
N ASN A 68 -14.75 19.31 1.89
CA ASN A 68 -14.36 18.59 3.12
C ASN A 68 -13.73 17.21 2.90
N VAL A 69 -13.18 16.93 1.72
CA VAL A 69 -12.51 15.67 1.38
C VAL A 69 -11.05 15.84 1.02
N ALA A 70 -10.63 17.06 0.69
CA ALA A 70 -9.24 17.45 0.50
C ALA A 70 -9.10 18.95 0.68
N GLY A 71 -7.86 19.43 0.78
CA GLY A 71 -7.59 20.86 0.86
C GLY A 71 -6.13 21.17 0.63
N HIS A 72 -5.77 22.45 0.74
CA HIS A 72 -4.36 22.83 0.70
C HIS A 72 -4.04 24.06 1.54
N VAL A 73 -2.76 24.15 1.90
CA VAL A 73 -2.09 25.32 2.47
C VAL A 73 -1.13 25.87 1.42
N GLU A 74 -1.20 27.16 1.12
CA GLU A 74 -0.45 27.77 0.02
C GLU A 74 0.42 28.95 0.51
N TYR A 75 1.65 29.04 -0.04
CA TYR A 75 2.58 30.12 0.18
C TYR A 75 3.36 30.48 -1.09
N GLY A 76 3.59 31.77 -1.33
CA GLY A 76 4.28 32.30 -2.51
C GLY A 76 3.35 32.64 -3.68
N ASP A 77 3.85 33.47 -4.61
CA ASP A 77 3.08 34.02 -5.72
C ASP A 77 3.57 33.54 -7.09
N GLY A 78 4.45 32.52 -7.14
CA GLY A 78 5.01 31.97 -8.36
C GLY A 78 3.95 31.34 -9.28
N LYS A 79 4.26 31.24 -10.56
CA LYS A 79 3.39 30.55 -11.52
C LYS A 79 3.56 29.04 -11.47
N GLU A 80 4.80 28.58 -11.30
CA GLU A 80 5.13 27.18 -11.13
C GLU A 80 4.77 26.76 -9.69
N ILE A 81 4.17 25.59 -9.53
CA ILE A 81 3.69 25.10 -8.24
C ILE A 81 4.52 23.88 -7.82
N LEU A 82 5.19 24.01 -6.68
CA LEU A 82 5.76 22.89 -5.94
C LEU A 82 4.66 22.29 -5.06
N GLY A 83 4.30 21.03 -5.30
CA GLY A 83 3.36 20.27 -4.48
C GLY A 83 4.08 19.46 -3.40
N ILE A 84 3.51 19.47 -2.19
CA ILE A 84 3.81 18.52 -1.13
C ILE A 84 2.48 17.82 -0.85
N LEU A 85 2.42 16.51 -1.06
CA LEU A 85 1.16 15.76 -1.05
C LEU A 85 1.18 14.78 0.10
N GLY A 86 0.37 15.02 1.12
CA GLY A 86 0.21 14.12 2.25
C GLY A 86 -1.26 13.89 2.58
N HIS A 87 -1.51 13.01 3.54
CA HIS A 87 -2.87 12.69 3.94
C HIS A 87 -3.10 12.81 5.45
N LEU A 88 -4.35 12.90 5.83
CA LEU A 88 -4.79 13.09 7.21
C LEU A 88 -5.74 11.97 7.67
N ASP A 89 -6.16 11.09 6.76
CA ASP A 89 -6.83 9.84 7.10
C ASP A 89 -5.82 8.78 7.57
N GLU A 90 -6.33 7.69 8.06
CA GLU A 90 -5.56 6.56 8.56
C GLU A 90 -6.35 5.26 8.44
N VAL A 91 -5.66 4.13 8.40
CA VAL A 91 -6.31 2.82 8.49
C VAL A 91 -6.98 2.64 9.86
N PRO A 92 -8.09 1.88 9.95
CA PRO A 92 -8.70 1.54 11.24
C PRO A 92 -7.67 0.99 12.24
N ALA A 93 -7.78 1.40 13.50
CA ALA A 93 -6.79 1.03 14.51
C ALA A 93 -6.63 -0.48 14.71
N GLY A 94 -7.71 -1.26 14.59
CA GLY A 94 -7.70 -2.69 14.85
C GLY A 94 -7.52 -3.04 16.33
N GLU A 95 -7.18 -4.29 16.59
CA GLU A 95 -6.97 -4.82 17.95
C GLU A 95 -5.47 -4.93 18.27
N GLY A 96 -5.14 -5.14 19.57
CA GLY A 96 -3.77 -5.42 20.00
C GLY A 96 -2.99 -4.21 20.50
N TRP A 97 -3.62 -3.06 20.70
CA TRP A 97 -3.01 -1.86 21.25
C TRP A 97 -2.84 -1.98 22.78
N ASP A 98 -1.69 -1.52 23.29
CA ASP A 98 -1.41 -1.42 24.72
C ASP A 98 -2.07 -0.17 25.34
N THR A 99 -2.34 0.86 24.53
CA THR A 99 -3.00 2.12 24.91
C THR A 99 -4.10 2.44 23.90
N ASP A 100 -4.96 3.40 24.20
CA ASP A 100 -5.94 3.90 23.23
C ASP A 100 -5.21 4.51 22.02
N PRO A 101 -5.46 4.01 20.79
CA PRO A 101 -4.77 4.48 19.58
C PRO A 101 -4.99 5.96 19.26
N PHE A 102 -6.07 6.56 19.76
CA PHE A 102 -6.42 7.97 19.58
C PHE A 102 -6.20 8.82 20.86
N ALA A 103 -5.50 8.27 21.84
CA ALA A 103 -5.00 9.00 23.01
C ALA A 103 -3.44 8.97 22.98
N PRO A 104 -2.79 9.84 22.17
CA PRO A 104 -1.36 9.78 21.92
C PRO A 104 -0.55 9.83 23.21
N VAL A 105 0.43 8.92 23.34
CA VAL A 105 1.29 8.78 24.52
C VAL A 105 2.75 9.00 24.14
N VAL A 106 3.42 9.89 24.86
CA VAL A 106 4.88 10.07 24.74
C VAL A 106 5.58 9.17 25.73
N LYS A 107 6.42 8.24 25.24
CA LYS A 107 7.20 7.31 26.04
C LYS A 107 8.54 7.07 25.37
N ASP A 108 9.62 7.13 26.13
CA ASP A 108 10.99 6.82 25.68
C ASP A 108 11.40 7.57 24.39
N GLY A 109 11.00 8.85 24.27
CA GLY A 109 11.30 9.69 23.11
C GLY A 109 10.49 9.36 21.85
N ARG A 110 9.43 8.57 21.97
CA ARG A 110 8.51 8.18 20.90
C ARG A 110 7.10 8.63 21.20
N ILE A 111 6.33 8.91 20.15
CA ILE A 111 4.88 9.14 20.24
C ILE A 111 4.21 7.89 19.74
N TYR A 112 3.33 7.30 20.54
CA TYR A 112 2.51 6.14 20.20
C TYR A 112 1.09 6.59 19.93
N ALA A 113 0.63 6.43 18.71
CA ALA A 113 -0.75 6.65 18.27
C ALA A 113 -0.94 6.14 16.85
N ARG A 114 -2.17 5.84 16.44
CA ARG A 114 -2.51 5.60 15.04
C ARG A 114 -2.31 6.89 14.22
N GLY A 115 -1.75 6.78 13.02
CA GLY A 115 -1.49 7.91 12.11
C GLY A 115 -0.27 8.75 12.47
N VAL A 116 0.52 8.36 13.48
CA VAL A 116 1.70 9.15 13.86
C VAL A 116 2.85 9.01 12.87
N SER A 117 3.02 7.84 12.26
CA SER A 117 4.02 7.59 11.23
C SER A 117 3.44 7.64 9.82
N ASP A 118 2.12 7.48 9.69
CA ASP A 118 1.38 7.36 8.44
C ASP A 118 0.03 8.10 8.54
N ASP A 119 -0.08 9.35 8.12
CA ASP A 119 0.93 10.29 7.60
C ASP A 119 0.90 11.63 8.38
N LYS A 120 0.10 11.73 9.49
CA LYS A 120 -0.08 13.00 10.26
C LYS A 120 1.23 13.58 10.79
N GLY A 121 2.15 12.72 11.26
CA GLY A 121 3.47 13.16 11.73
C GLY A 121 4.33 13.75 10.61
N PRO A 122 4.56 13.04 9.50
CA PRO A 122 5.27 13.55 8.32
C PRO A 122 4.63 14.80 7.70
N VAL A 123 3.30 14.85 7.61
CA VAL A 123 2.56 16.06 7.17
C VAL A 123 2.87 17.26 8.05
N LEU A 124 2.84 17.10 9.39
CA LEU A 124 3.19 18.18 10.32
C LEU A 124 4.66 18.59 10.21
N ALA A 125 5.56 17.64 9.97
CA ALA A 125 6.97 17.94 9.73
C ALA A 125 7.16 18.78 8.45
N ALA A 126 6.46 18.43 7.36
CA ALA A 126 6.48 19.19 6.11
C ALA A 126 5.82 20.58 6.27
N TYR A 127 4.70 20.64 7.00
CA TYR A 127 4.04 21.90 7.34
C TYR A 127 4.97 22.84 8.11
N LEU A 128 5.68 22.34 9.13
CA LEU A 128 6.66 23.14 9.86
C LEU A 128 7.77 23.63 8.94
N GLY A 129 8.23 22.82 8.01
CA GLY A 129 9.20 23.25 6.98
C GLY A 129 8.70 24.45 6.19
N LEU A 130 7.45 24.43 5.74
CA LEU A 130 6.81 25.55 5.04
C LEU A 130 6.64 26.79 5.95
N GLN A 131 6.27 26.57 7.21
CA GLN A 131 6.13 27.65 8.20
C GLN A 131 7.46 28.36 8.45
N ILE A 132 8.57 27.64 8.57
CA ILE A 132 9.91 28.23 8.74
C ILE A 132 10.25 29.15 7.56
N ILE A 133 9.99 28.73 6.33
CA ILE A 133 10.26 29.53 5.13
C ILE A 133 9.48 30.85 5.17
N LYS A 134 8.21 30.80 5.55
CA LYS A 134 7.33 31.95 5.68
C LYS A 134 7.80 32.90 6.79
N ASP A 135 8.08 32.38 8.00
CA ASP A 135 8.47 33.15 9.16
C ASP A 135 9.81 33.88 8.95
N LEU A 136 10.78 33.21 8.34
CA LEU A 136 12.06 33.78 7.98
C LEU A 136 11.98 34.69 6.74
N LYS A 137 10.82 34.78 6.09
CA LYS A 137 10.59 35.54 4.85
C LYS A 137 11.60 35.21 3.77
N LEU A 138 11.93 33.93 3.63
CA LEU A 138 12.88 33.49 2.61
C LEU A 138 12.31 33.73 1.21
N PRO A 139 13.13 34.21 0.27
CA PRO A 139 12.68 34.45 -1.10
C PRO A 139 12.36 33.14 -1.79
N VAL A 140 11.13 33.02 -2.29
CA VAL A 140 10.68 31.92 -3.15
C VAL A 140 10.22 32.49 -4.50
N SER A 141 10.55 31.79 -5.58
CA SER A 141 10.12 32.15 -6.93
C SER A 141 8.92 31.33 -7.40
N LYS A 142 8.62 30.25 -6.72
CA LYS A 142 7.51 29.34 -6.98
C LYS A 142 6.43 29.48 -5.91
N LYS A 143 5.26 29.01 -6.24
CA LYS A 143 4.19 28.78 -5.28
C LYS A 143 4.43 27.40 -4.62
N VAL A 144 4.33 27.32 -3.32
CA VAL A 144 4.39 26.07 -2.57
C VAL A 144 2.99 25.72 -2.10
N ARG A 145 2.55 24.51 -2.35
CA ARG A 145 1.23 24.03 -1.96
C ARG A 145 1.35 22.70 -1.22
N LEU A 146 1.07 22.71 0.09
CA LEU A 146 0.88 21.51 0.87
C LEU A 146 -0.56 21.04 0.69
N ILE A 147 -0.73 19.94 -0.03
CA ILE A 147 -2.03 19.33 -0.33
C ILE A 147 -2.30 18.25 0.70
N LEU A 148 -3.51 18.26 1.24
CA LEU A 148 -3.98 17.42 2.34
C LEU A 148 -5.13 16.57 1.82
N GLY A 149 -4.89 15.29 1.55
CA GLY A 149 -5.91 14.29 1.27
C GLY A 149 -6.52 13.76 2.55
N THR A 150 -7.68 13.13 2.43
CA THR A 150 -8.36 12.49 3.57
C THR A 150 -8.94 11.11 3.19
N ASP A 151 -8.33 10.44 2.22
CA ASP A 151 -8.78 9.16 1.66
C ASP A 151 -7.65 8.42 0.92
N GLU A 152 -6.41 8.57 1.38
CA GLU A 152 -5.24 7.90 0.77
C GLU A 152 -5.33 6.39 0.96
N GLU A 153 -5.69 5.98 2.16
CA GLU A 153 -5.78 4.59 2.61
C GLU A 153 -6.97 3.80 2.02
N SER A 154 -7.69 4.42 1.08
CA SER A 154 -8.89 3.82 0.49
C SER A 154 -8.94 4.04 -1.03
N ASP A 155 -9.82 4.91 -1.50
CA ASP A 155 -10.18 5.03 -2.94
C ASP A 155 -9.63 6.27 -3.61
N TRP A 156 -8.91 7.15 -2.90
CA TRP A 156 -8.41 8.45 -3.38
C TRP A 156 -9.49 9.42 -3.87
N TYR A 157 -10.74 9.20 -3.48
CA TYR A 157 -11.87 10.03 -3.89
C TYR A 157 -11.65 11.52 -3.60
N GLY A 158 -11.08 11.84 -2.43
CA GLY A 158 -10.78 13.21 -2.04
C GLY A 158 -9.76 13.87 -2.99
N MET A 159 -8.74 13.14 -3.39
CA MET A 159 -7.72 13.62 -4.30
C MET A 159 -8.26 13.77 -5.73
N ASP A 160 -9.11 12.87 -6.20
CA ASP A 160 -9.80 13.00 -7.48
C ASP A 160 -10.65 14.28 -7.54
N ARG A 161 -11.38 14.58 -6.45
CA ARG A 161 -12.17 15.82 -6.33
C ARG A 161 -11.29 17.06 -6.34
N TYR A 162 -10.15 17.00 -5.65
CA TYR A 162 -9.16 18.08 -5.62
C TYR A 162 -8.62 18.37 -7.02
N LEU A 163 -8.12 17.36 -7.72
CA LEU A 163 -7.53 17.49 -9.06
C LEU A 163 -8.55 17.90 -10.14
N ALA A 164 -9.83 17.62 -9.92
CA ALA A 164 -10.90 18.08 -10.82
C ALA A 164 -11.21 19.59 -10.69
N THR A 165 -10.84 20.23 -9.58
CA THR A 165 -11.20 21.61 -9.26
C THR A 165 -10.01 22.56 -9.11
N GLU A 166 -8.85 22.03 -8.74
CA GLU A 166 -7.65 22.81 -8.47
C GLU A 166 -6.55 22.52 -9.52
N GLN A 167 -5.66 23.49 -9.71
CA GLN A 167 -4.51 23.31 -10.60
C GLN A 167 -3.56 22.26 -10.02
N THR A 168 -3.24 21.22 -10.80
CA THR A 168 -2.22 20.24 -10.45
C THR A 168 -0.85 20.89 -10.31
N PRO A 169 -0.06 20.60 -9.27
CA PRO A 169 1.32 21.04 -9.18
C PRO A 169 2.19 20.55 -10.33
N ASP A 170 3.21 21.33 -10.69
CA ASP A 170 4.13 21.01 -11.79
C ASP A 170 5.12 19.91 -11.41
N PHE A 171 5.48 19.82 -10.14
CA PHE A 171 6.35 18.80 -9.56
C PHE A 171 6.22 18.81 -8.04
N GLY A 172 6.77 17.79 -7.37
CA GLY A 172 6.71 17.77 -5.91
C GLY A 172 7.09 16.44 -5.28
N PHE A 173 6.76 16.31 -4.00
CA PHE A 173 6.98 15.08 -3.26
C PHE A 173 5.86 14.78 -2.26
N SER A 174 5.74 13.48 -1.90
CA SER A 174 4.93 13.03 -0.78
C SER A 174 5.84 12.68 0.40
N PRO A 175 5.54 13.10 1.63
CA PRO A 175 6.30 12.74 2.83
C PRO A 175 5.96 11.34 3.36
N ASP A 176 5.12 10.61 2.66
CA ASP A 176 4.48 9.36 3.06
C ASP A 176 5.25 8.13 2.53
N ALA A 177 6.49 7.92 2.99
CA ALA A 177 7.31 6.76 2.62
C ALA A 177 8.62 6.69 3.42
N GLU A 178 9.68 6.15 2.78
CA GLU A 178 11.02 6.02 3.35
C GLU A 178 12.00 7.02 2.74
N PHE A 179 12.97 7.47 3.53
CA PHE A 179 14.19 8.06 3.01
C PHE A 179 15.14 6.99 2.47
N PRO A 180 16.05 7.30 1.50
CA PRO A 180 16.37 8.64 0.99
C PRO A 180 15.41 9.20 -0.06
N ILE A 181 14.80 8.41 -0.89
CA ILE A 181 13.78 8.80 -1.90
C ILE A 181 13.17 7.56 -2.54
N ILE A 182 11.91 7.62 -2.84
CA ILE A 182 11.23 6.66 -3.73
C ILE A 182 10.86 7.44 -5.00
N ASN A 183 11.64 7.25 -6.04
CA ASN A 183 11.43 7.88 -7.35
C ASN A 183 10.83 6.92 -8.38
N GLY A 184 10.53 5.69 -7.98
CA GLY A 184 9.83 4.69 -8.78
C GLY A 184 8.79 3.93 -7.98
N GLU A 185 7.58 3.83 -8.52
CA GLU A 185 6.48 3.05 -7.96
C GLU A 185 5.94 2.13 -9.04
N LYS A 186 5.93 0.81 -8.78
CA LYS A 186 5.40 -0.15 -9.76
C LYS A 186 3.91 0.08 -9.99
N GLY A 187 3.44 -0.33 -11.16
CA GLY A 187 2.03 -0.43 -11.44
C GLY A 187 1.37 -1.45 -10.53
N ILE A 188 0.12 -1.20 -10.19
CA ILE A 188 -0.69 -2.05 -9.30
C ILE A 188 -1.95 -2.43 -10.07
N ALA A 189 -2.16 -3.73 -10.26
CA ALA A 189 -3.36 -4.22 -10.89
C ALA A 189 -3.77 -5.57 -10.32
N SER A 190 -5.08 -5.79 -10.17
CA SER A 190 -5.64 -7.10 -9.89
C SER A 190 -6.29 -7.65 -11.16
N PHE A 191 -6.11 -8.94 -11.42
CA PHE A 191 -6.67 -9.63 -12.56
C PHE A 191 -7.52 -10.80 -12.10
N GLU A 192 -8.70 -10.96 -12.71
CA GLU A 192 -9.55 -12.12 -12.52
C GLU A 192 -9.23 -13.17 -13.56
N VAL A 193 -8.97 -14.39 -13.09
CA VAL A 193 -8.88 -15.61 -13.92
C VAL A 193 -10.13 -16.44 -13.66
N GLU A 194 -11.00 -16.54 -14.66
CA GLU A 194 -12.21 -17.37 -14.65
C GLU A 194 -11.97 -18.69 -15.35
N VAL A 195 -12.11 -19.81 -14.64
CA VAL A 195 -12.06 -21.16 -15.18
C VAL A 195 -13.48 -21.68 -15.40
N PRO A 196 -13.87 -22.13 -16.61
CA PRO A 196 -15.23 -22.59 -16.87
C PRO A 196 -15.68 -23.73 -15.96
N ALA A 197 -16.98 -23.82 -15.74
CA ALA A 197 -17.59 -24.95 -15.04
C ALA A 197 -17.27 -26.27 -15.75
N GLN A 198 -16.92 -27.29 -14.97
CA GLN A 198 -16.55 -28.60 -15.48
C GLN A 198 -17.44 -29.70 -14.89
N SER A 199 -17.61 -30.76 -15.67
CA SER A 199 -18.18 -32.00 -15.17
C SER A 199 -17.13 -32.81 -14.43
N ALA A 200 -17.44 -33.27 -13.24
CA ALA A 200 -16.54 -34.07 -12.43
C ALA A 200 -16.17 -35.39 -13.13
N THR A 201 -14.89 -35.68 -13.21
CA THR A 201 -14.31 -36.90 -13.73
C THR A 201 -13.52 -37.64 -12.64
N GLY A 202 -13.54 -38.95 -12.63
CA GLY A 202 -12.81 -39.78 -11.64
C GLY A 202 -13.58 -40.00 -10.33
N ASP A 203 -12.86 -40.56 -9.36
CA ASP A 203 -13.41 -41.04 -8.08
C ASP A 203 -13.59 -39.97 -7.05
N PHE A 204 -13.00 -38.79 -7.26
CA PHE A 204 -13.06 -37.61 -6.36
C PHE A 204 -13.53 -36.39 -7.12
N GLU A 205 -14.46 -35.65 -6.51
CA GLU A 205 -15.05 -34.43 -7.07
C GLU A 205 -14.85 -33.25 -6.16
N LEU A 206 -14.20 -32.19 -6.64
CA LEU A 206 -14.11 -30.94 -5.91
C LEU A 206 -15.50 -30.31 -5.77
N GLN A 207 -15.99 -30.14 -4.55
CA GLN A 207 -17.29 -29.50 -4.26
C GLN A 207 -17.14 -28.01 -4.05
N SER A 208 -16.13 -27.61 -3.27
CA SER A 208 -15.83 -26.20 -3.03
C SER A 208 -14.35 -26.00 -2.75
N PHE A 209 -13.87 -24.79 -3.06
CA PHE A 209 -12.52 -24.35 -2.73
C PHE A 209 -12.57 -22.85 -2.41
N LYS A 210 -12.02 -22.46 -1.27
CA LYS A 210 -11.94 -21.06 -0.84
C LYS A 210 -10.60 -20.72 -0.22
N GLY A 211 -10.09 -19.52 -0.49
CA GLY A 211 -8.89 -18.97 0.13
C GLY A 211 -8.80 -17.47 -0.06
N GLY A 212 -8.21 -16.79 0.92
CA GLY A 212 -8.00 -15.35 0.89
C GLY A 212 -9.17 -14.51 1.40
N ILE A 213 -8.85 -13.29 1.83
CA ILE A 213 -9.78 -12.30 2.40
C ILE A 213 -9.67 -10.92 1.76
N LYS A 214 -8.52 -10.61 1.12
CA LYS A 214 -8.26 -9.36 0.38
C LYS A 214 -7.41 -9.66 -0.84
N ASP A 215 -7.58 -8.86 -1.88
CA ASP A 215 -6.89 -9.01 -3.17
C ASP A 215 -5.45 -8.45 -3.19
N ASN A 216 -4.92 -8.02 -2.06
CA ASN A 216 -3.55 -7.55 -1.89
C ASN A 216 -2.81 -8.28 -0.74
N MET A 217 -3.33 -9.43 -0.31
CA MET A 217 -2.78 -10.17 0.81
C MET A 217 -2.76 -11.68 0.53
N ILE A 218 -1.58 -12.28 0.68
CA ILE A 218 -1.39 -13.73 0.53
C ILE A 218 -2.31 -14.48 1.51
N PRO A 219 -3.12 -15.45 1.01
CA PRO A 219 -3.99 -16.28 1.83
C PRO A 219 -3.24 -17.02 2.93
N ARG A 220 -3.57 -16.70 4.19
CA ARG A 220 -3.10 -17.48 5.34
C ARG A 220 -3.85 -18.79 5.46
N GLU A 221 -5.12 -18.81 5.09
CA GLU A 221 -6.02 -19.95 5.26
C GLU A 221 -6.66 -20.33 3.94
N ALA A 222 -6.81 -21.63 3.72
CA ALA A 222 -7.56 -22.18 2.61
C ALA A 222 -8.35 -23.40 3.05
N LYS A 223 -9.52 -23.59 2.42
CA LYS A 223 -10.42 -24.70 2.69
C LYS A 223 -10.91 -25.31 1.39
N ALA A 224 -10.94 -26.64 1.35
CA ALA A 224 -11.53 -27.39 0.24
C ALA A 224 -12.44 -28.50 0.76
N VAL A 225 -13.49 -28.78 0.01
CA VAL A 225 -14.38 -29.92 0.21
C VAL A 225 -14.37 -30.78 -1.02
N VAL A 226 -14.11 -32.07 -0.84
CA VAL A 226 -14.05 -33.09 -1.90
C VAL A 226 -15.07 -34.17 -1.61
N LEU A 227 -15.85 -34.57 -2.61
CA LEU A 227 -16.77 -35.70 -2.52
C LEU A 227 -16.09 -36.96 -3.12
N ALA A 228 -15.98 -38.02 -2.34
CA ALA A 228 -15.53 -39.30 -2.80
C ALA A 228 -16.71 -40.12 -3.38
N LYS A 229 -16.55 -40.74 -4.56
CA LYS A 229 -17.54 -41.62 -5.18
C LYS A 229 -17.31 -43.08 -4.83
N ALA A 230 -16.24 -43.39 -4.12
CA ALA A 230 -15.83 -44.71 -3.67
C ALA A 230 -15.38 -44.64 -2.20
N ASP A 231 -15.12 -45.81 -1.61
CA ASP A 231 -14.58 -45.87 -0.22
C ASP A 231 -13.22 -45.19 -0.15
N VAL A 232 -13.04 -44.41 0.90
CA VAL A 232 -11.80 -43.62 1.16
C VAL A 232 -10.95 -44.33 2.20
N ASP A 233 -9.68 -44.58 1.88
CA ASP A 233 -8.70 -44.93 2.89
C ASP A 233 -8.30 -43.64 3.63
N GLU A 234 -9.09 -43.31 4.67
CA GLU A 234 -8.90 -42.09 5.49
C GLU A 234 -7.49 -42.03 6.09
N ALA A 235 -6.97 -43.15 6.57
CA ALA A 235 -5.66 -43.22 7.21
C ALA A 235 -4.53 -42.90 6.22
N ALA A 236 -4.63 -43.40 4.98
CA ALA A 236 -3.66 -43.08 3.94
C ALA A 236 -3.71 -41.60 3.53
N TRP A 237 -4.92 -41.04 3.34
CA TRP A 237 -5.07 -39.62 2.99
C TRP A 237 -4.56 -38.71 4.11
N GLN A 238 -4.88 -39.03 5.37
CA GLN A 238 -4.41 -38.29 6.54
C GLN A 238 -2.88 -38.29 6.64
N ALA A 239 -2.26 -39.47 6.43
CA ALA A 239 -0.80 -39.59 6.48
C ALA A 239 -0.13 -38.75 5.39
N GLU A 240 -0.57 -38.90 4.13
CA GLU A 240 -0.04 -38.13 3.00
C GLU A 240 -0.23 -36.63 3.18
N TYR A 241 -1.38 -36.20 3.72
CA TYR A 241 -1.62 -34.78 3.97
C TYR A 241 -0.71 -34.22 5.06
N GLN A 242 -0.53 -34.96 6.15
CA GLN A 242 0.38 -34.56 7.25
C GLN A 242 1.84 -34.50 6.79
N ASP A 243 2.27 -35.48 5.98
CA ASP A 243 3.61 -35.48 5.41
C ASP A 243 3.80 -34.25 4.50
N TYR A 244 2.84 -33.94 3.63
CA TYR A 244 2.87 -32.76 2.78
C TYR A 244 2.94 -31.45 3.57
N LEU A 245 2.12 -31.31 4.63
CA LEU A 245 2.13 -30.13 5.50
C LEU A 245 3.51 -29.96 6.18
N SER A 246 4.06 -31.04 6.71
CA SER A 246 5.36 -31.07 7.40
C SER A 246 6.51 -30.67 6.47
N GLU A 247 6.55 -31.25 5.26
CA GLU A 247 7.58 -30.95 4.26
C GLU A 247 7.60 -29.49 3.83
N ASN A 248 6.45 -28.81 3.86
CA ASN A 248 6.30 -27.42 3.39
C ASN A 248 6.22 -26.40 4.55
N GLY A 249 6.39 -26.81 5.81
CA GLY A 249 6.32 -25.91 6.96
C GLY A 249 4.93 -25.32 7.20
N LEU A 250 3.89 -26.08 6.85
CA LEU A 250 2.49 -25.71 6.93
C LEU A 250 1.81 -26.42 8.11
N THR A 251 0.60 -25.96 8.46
CA THR A 251 -0.29 -26.66 9.39
C THR A 251 -1.67 -26.81 8.76
N GLY A 252 -2.46 -27.76 9.27
CA GLY A 252 -3.80 -27.99 8.71
C GLY A 252 -4.46 -29.22 9.32
N ALA A 253 -5.68 -29.47 8.90
CA ALA A 253 -6.49 -30.59 9.32
C ALA A 253 -7.24 -31.20 8.13
N MET A 254 -7.49 -32.48 8.19
CA MET A 254 -8.39 -33.19 7.31
C MET A 254 -9.46 -33.89 8.15
N SER A 255 -10.69 -33.91 7.67
CA SER A 255 -11.77 -34.67 8.28
C SER A 255 -12.63 -35.35 7.22
N VAL A 256 -13.18 -36.52 7.56
CA VAL A 256 -14.05 -37.31 6.68
C VAL A 256 -15.43 -37.46 7.38
N ASP A 257 -16.48 -37.11 6.66
CA ASP A 257 -17.86 -37.34 7.08
C ASP A 257 -18.62 -38.04 5.94
N GLY A 258 -18.78 -39.35 6.07
CA GLY A 258 -19.31 -40.19 5.00
C GLY A 258 -18.42 -40.14 3.76
N GLN A 259 -18.95 -39.62 2.65
CA GLN A 259 -18.23 -39.43 1.41
C GLN A 259 -17.56 -38.07 1.26
N GLN A 260 -17.78 -37.17 2.20
CA GLN A 260 -17.24 -35.83 2.17
C GLN A 260 -15.89 -35.77 2.91
N ILE A 261 -14.87 -35.25 2.23
CA ILE A 261 -13.53 -35.01 2.77
C ILE A 261 -13.34 -33.48 2.83
N THR A 262 -13.06 -32.96 3.99
CA THR A 262 -12.77 -31.53 4.19
C THR A 262 -11.29 -31.34 4.52
N PHE A 263 -10.65 -30.39 3.85
CA PHE A 263 -9.27 -29.98 4.08
C PHE A 263 -9.25 -28.53 4.52
N ASP A 264 -8.56 -28.26 5.61
CA ASP A 264 -8.21 -26.92 6.10
C ASP A 264 -6.67 -26.80 6.10
N LEU A 265 -6.11 -25.78 5.45
CA LEU A 265 -4.68 -25.54 5.38
C LEU A 265 -4.37 -24.14 5.88
N VAL A 266 -3.31 -24.02 6.71
CA VAL A 266 -2.82 -22.76 7.26
C VAL A 266 -1.37 -22.56 6.82
N GLY A 267 -1.12 -21.49 6.09
CA GLY A 267 0.17 -21.00 5.66
C GLY A 267 0.60 -19.76 6.44
N LYS A 268 1.24 -18.82 5.72
CA LYS A 268 1.72 -17.55 6.29
C LYS A 268 1.28 -16.40 5.41
N SER A 269 0.54 -15.44 5.98
CA SER A 269 0.17 -14.22 5.27
C SER A 269 1.38 -13.30 5.07
N ALA A 270 1.35 -12.55 3.97
CA ALA A 270 2.25 -11.45 3.68
C ALA A 270 1.55 -10.51 2.69
N HIS A 271 2.08 -9.29 2.53
CA HIS A 271 1.56 -8.35 1.54
C HIS A 271 1.90 -8.82 0.11
N ALA A 272 0.97 -8.65 -0.84
CA ALA A 272 1.12 -9.08 -2.23
C ALA A 272 2.29 -8.42 -2.99
N LEU A 273 2.83 -7.31 -2.48
CA LEU A 273 3.99 -6.63 -3.09
C LEU A 273 5.26 -7.52 -3.12
N GLU A 274 5.45 -8.40 -2.09
CA GLU A 274 6.54 -9.37 -2.06
C GLU A 274 6.01 -10.77 -1.65
N PRO A 275 5.49 -11.54 -2.61
CA PRO A 275 4.84 -12.81 -2.34
C PRO A 275 5.74 -13.88 -1.70
N LYS A 276 7.07 -13.78 -1.88
CA LYS A 276 8.02 -14.74 -1.28
C LYS A 276 8.13 -14.64 0.24
N ALA A 277 7.63 -13.56 0.85
CA ALA A 277 7.61 -13.39 2.30
C ALA A 277 6.53 -14.24 3.00
N GLY A 278 5.54 -14.76 2.24
CA GLY A 278 4.44 -15.58 2.72
C GLY A 278 4.49 -17.04 2.25
N LEU A 279 3.53 -17.83 2.75
CA LEU A 279 3.21 -19.19 2.29
C LEU A 279 1.72 -19.22 1.92
N ASN A 280 1.41 -19.21 0.64
CA ASN A 280 0.05 -19.10 0.13
C ASN A 280 -0.76 -20.39 0.34
N ALA A 281 -1.58 -20.43 1.39
CA ALA A 281 -2.35 -21.61 1.78
C ALA A 281 -3.17 -22.20 0.62
N ALA A 282 -3.76 -21.36 -0.23
CA ALA A 282 -4.62 -21.83 -1.31
C ALA A 282 -3.83 -22.50 -2.43
N THR A 283 -2.69 -21.96 -2.84
CA THR A 283 -1.88 -22.60 -3.90
C THR A 283 -1.25 -23.91 -3.42
N PHE A 284 -0.84 -24.01 -2.14
CA PHE A 284 -0.37 -25.27 -1.56
C PHE A 284 -1.49 -26.31 -1.46
N LEU A 285 -2.70 -25.92 -1.04
CA LEU A 285 -3.83 -26.84 -0.98
C LEU A 285 -4.23 -27.34 -2.37
N ALA A 286 -4.21 -26.47 -3.38
CA ALA A 286 -4.49 -26.83 -4.75
C ALA A 286 -3.42 -27.80 -5.32
N ASP A 287 -2.13 -27.60 -5.02
CA ASP A 287 -1.05 -28.50 -5.42
C ASP A 287 -1.23 -29.90 -4.79
N PHE A 288 -1.54 -29.98 -3.50
CA PHE A 288 -1.83 -31.25 -2.84
C PHE A 288 -3.01 -31.98 -3.48
N LEU A 289 -4.14 -31.28 -3.65
CA LEU A 289 -5.37 -31.89 -4.18
C LEU A 289 -5.25 -32.27 -5.66
N ASN A 290 -4.51 -31.51 -6.47
CA ASN A 290 -4.31 -31.80 -7.90
C ASN A 290 -3.66 -33.19 -8.15
N ARG A 291 -2.98 -33.75 -7.15
CA ARG A 291 -2.39 -35.11 -7.23
C ARG A 291 -3.44 -36.21 -7.17
N LYS A 292 -4.66 -35.92 -6.73
CA LYS A 292 -5.71 -36.91 -6.44
C LYS A 292 -7.06 -36.58 -7.05
N VAL A 293 -7.36 -35.33 -7.28
CA VAL A 293 -8.66 -34.81 -7.76
C VAL A 293 -8.48 -34.26 -9.17
N ALA A 294 -9.08 -34.92 -10.16
CA ALA A 294 -9.07 -34.45 -11.55
C ALA A 294 -10.02 -33.26 -11.71
N ASN A 295 -9.46 -32.06 -11.65
CA ASN A 295 -10.18 -30.79 -11.74
C ASN A 295 -9.29 -29.71 -12.33
N ASP A 296 -9.70 -29.04 -13.42
CA ASP A 296 -8.86 -28.08 -14.14
C ASP A 296 -8.64 -26.79 -13.33
N TYR A 297 -9.54 -26.40 -12.43
CA TYR A 297 -9.32 -25.28 -11.52
C TYR A 297 -8.13 -25.55 -10.58
N LEU A 298 -8.08 -26.74 -9.95
CA LEU A 298 -6.96 -27.15 -9.11
C LEU A 298 -5.66 -27.26 -9.92
N LYS A 299 -5.75 -27.87 -11.11
CA LYS A 299 -4.62 -28.05 -12.02
C LYS A 299 -4.04 -26.71 -12.47
N LEU A 300 -4.89 -25.76 -12.84
CA LEU A 300 -4.46 -24.42 -13.24
C LEU A 300 -3.69 -23.74 -12.11
N ILE A 301 -4.22 -23.75 -10.88
CA ILE A 301 -3.55 -23.14 -9.72
C ILE A 301 -2.21 -23.82 -9.45
N ALA A 302 -2.18 -25.17 -9.43
CA ALA A 302 -0.98 -25.94 -9.14
C ALA A 302 0.11 -25.78 -10.21
N GLU A 303 -0.24 -25.77 -11.50
CA GLU A 303 0.74 -25.72 -12.58
C GLU A 303 1.13 -24.30 -13.00
N LYS A 304 0.25 -23.30 -12.80
CA LYS A 304 0.44 -21.95 -13.34
C LYS A 304 0.70 -20.86 -12.27
N MET A 305 0.37 -21.14 -11.01
CA MET A 305 0.44 -20.14 -9.96
C MET A 305 1.28 -20.57 -8.74
N HIS A 306 1.28 -21.88 -8.42
CA HIS A 306 1.98 -22.37 -7.24
C HIS A 306 3.48 -22.11 -7.32
N LEU A 307 4.04 -21.44 -6.30
CA LEU A 307 5.46 -21.05 -6.17
C LEU A 307 6.02 -20.22 -7.33
N ASP A 308 5.16 -19.63 -8.17
CA ASP A 308 5.58 -18.76 -9.29
C ASP A 308 5.25 -17.28 -9.02
N SER A 309 5.92 -16.69 -8.06
CA SER A 309 5.74 -15.28 -7.67
C SER A 309 6.29 -14.26 -8.69
N ARG A 310 6.76 -14.70 -9.84
CA ARG A 310 7.28 -13.83 -10.93
C ARG A 310 6.59 -14.05 -12.27
N GLY A 311 5.57 -14.92 -12.33
CA GLY A 311 4.71 -15.13 -13.51
C GLY A 311 5.38 -15.81 -14.70
N HIS A 312 6.36 -16.67 -14.47
CA HIS A 312 7.01 -17.43 -15.55
C HIS A 312 6.03 -18.37 -16.26
N GLN A 313 5.15 -19.04 -15.49
CA GLN A 313 4.16 -19.97 -16.04
C GLN A 313 3.02 -19.23 -16.75
N LEU A 314 2.74 -17.98 -16.34
CA LEU A 314 1.77 -17.10 -17.00
C LEU A 314 2.37 -16.35 -18.20
N LYS A 315 3.68 -16.48 -18.47
CA LYS A 315 4.41 -15.79 -19.56
C LYS A 315 4.38 -14.25 -19.44
N ILE A 316 4.32 -13.74 -18.21
CA ILE A 316 4.31 -12.31 -17.90
C ILE A 316 5.55 -11.87 -17.14
N ASN A 317 6.47 -12.78 -16.84
CA ASN A 317 7.71 -12.49 -16.16
C ASN A 317 8.51 -11.41 -16.90
N THR A 318 8.72 -10.30 -16.23
CA THR A 318 9.40 -9.12 -16.77
C THR A 318 10.36 -8.57 -15.73
N VAL A 319 11.56 -8.22 -16.17
CA VAL A 319 12.60 -7.56 -15.36
C VAL A 319 12.93 -6.24 -16.01
N ASP A 320 12.65 -5.17 -15.32
CA ASP A 320 12.96 -3.80 -15.75
C ASP A 320 14.29 -3.35 -15.14
N PRO A 321 15.19 -2.68 -15.92
CA PRO A 321 16.48 -2.24 -15.39
C PRO A 321 16.38 -1.24 -14.23
N GLN A 322 15.34 -0.40 -14.19
CA GLN A 322 15.10 0.60 -13.15
C GLN A 322 14.17 0.08 -12.06
N MET A 323 13.07 -0.57 -12.45
CA MET A 323 12.01 -0.93 -11.52
C MET A 323 12.07 -2.39 -11.03
N GLY A 324 12.99 -3.22 -11.57
CA GLY A 324 13.14 -4.61 -11.16
C GLY A 324 12.03 -5.54 -11.63
N ASP A 325 11.82 -6.63 -10.90
CA ASP A 325 10.94 -7.74 -11.30
C ASP A 325 9.46 -7.39 -11.17
N LEU A 326 8.64 -7.90 -12.10
CA LEU A 326 7.21 -8.07 -11.89
C LEU A 326 6.95 -9.08 -10.78
N THR A 327 5.94 -8.85 -9.93
CA THR A 327 5.50 -9.81 -8.90
C THR A 327 4.07 -10.25 -9.14
N VAL A 328 3.78 -11.52 -8.79
CA VAL A 328 2.47 -12.18 -8.96
C VAL A 328 2.05 -12.78 -7.63
N SER A 329 0.90 -12.38 -7.12
CA SER A 329 0.29 -12.90 -5.90
C SER A 329 -1.16 -13.32 -6.19
N PRO A 330 -1.46 -14.62 -6.26
CA PRO A 330 -2.84 -15.09 -6.27
C PRO A 330 -3.43 -14.97 -4.85
N ASP A 331 -4.45 -14.14 -4.67
CA ASP A 331 -4.88 -13.70 -3.34
C ASP A 331 -6.30 -14.09 -2.97
N LEU A 332 -7.24 -14.19 -3.93
CA LEU A 332 -8.60 -14.64 -3.66
C LEU A 332 -8.97 -15.83 -4.53
N PHE A 333 -9.58 -16.83 -3.93
CA PHE A 333 -9.95 -18.10 -4.59
C PHE A 333 -11.40 -18.45 -4.24
N ASP A 334 -12.20 -18.70 -5.26
CA ASP A 334 -13.58 -19.19 -5.10
C ASP A 334 -13.92 -20.22 -6.17
N TYR A 335 -14.37 -21.39 -5.74
CA TYR A 335 -14.89 -22.44 -6.59
C TYR A 335 -16.06 -23.15 -5.93
N GLN A 336 -17.08 -23.42 -6.73
CA GLN A 336 -18.22 -24.28 -6.37
C GLN A 336 -18.50 -25.25 -7.52
N ALA A 337 -18.76 -26.51 -7.20
CA ALA A 337 -19.08 -27.51 -8.20
C ALA A 337 -20.24 -27.08 -9.12
N GLY A 338 -20.06 -27.25 -10.43
CA GLY A 338 -21.05 -26.84 -11.43
C GLY A 338 -21.07 -25.36 -11.77
N GLN A 339 -20.19 -24.56 -11.19
CA GLN A 339 -20.02 -23.14 -11.49
C GLN A 339 -18.60 -22.87 -12.02
N ALA A 340 -18.40 -21.72 -12.66
CA ALA A 340 -17.06 -21.25 -12.97
C ALA A 340 -16.28 -20.97 -11.69
N GLY A 341 -15.01 -21.34 -11.64
CA GLY A 341 -14.12 -21.01 -10.54
C GLY A 341 -13.35 -19.73 -10.84
N THR A 342 -13.07 -18.91 -9.83
CA THR A 342 -12.33 -17.66 -9.99
C THR A 342 -11.07 -17.61 -9.13
N VAL A 343 -10.03 -16.96 -9.66
CA VAL A 343 -8.83 -16.56 -8.90
C VAL A 343 -8.57 -15.09 -9.18
N ILE A 344 -8.47 -14.28 -8.12
CA ILE A 344 -7.96 -12.90 -8.24
C ILE A 344 -6.47 -12.91 -7.96
N ILE A 345 -5.71 -12.32 -8.89
CA ILE A 345 -4.25 -12.26 -8.86
C ILE A 345 -3.84 -10.79 -8.77
N ASN A 346 -3.15 -10.39 -7.70
CA ASN A 346 -2.53 -9.07 -7.61
C ASN A 346 -1.16 -9.10 -8.31
N ILE A 347 -0.90 -8.10 -9.12
CA ILE A 347 0.35 -7.96 -9.87
C ILE A 347 0.94 -6.58 -9.60
N ARG A 348 2.25 -6.55 -9.26
CA ARG A 348 3.06 -5.33 -9.26
C ARG A 348 3.97 -5.38 -10.47
N TYR A 349 3.81 -4.44 -11.39
CA TYR A 349 4.47 -4.50 -12.70
C TYR A 349 5.29 -3.24 -13.00
N PRO A 350 6.45 -3.43 -13.66
CA PRO A 350 7.31 -2.31 -14.06
C PRO A 350 6.80 -1.63 -15.33
N GLN A 351 7.39 -0.48 -15.66
CA GLN A 351 7.05 0.30 -16.86
C GLN A 351 7.30 -0.41 -18.20
N SER A 352 8.04 -1.50 -18.20
CA SER A 352 8.40 -2.26 -19.41
C SER A 352 7.34 -3.28 -19.85
N ILE A 353 6.21 -3.36 -19.18
CA ILE A 353 5.06 -4.19 -19.58
C ILE A 353 3.75 -3.47 -19.24
N SER A 354 2.75 -3.57 -20.12
CA SER A 354 1.42 -2.97 -19.91
C SER A 354 0.41 -4.01 -19.40
N THR A 355 -0.69 -3.53 -18.82
CA THR A 355 -1.83 -4.37 -18.40
C THR A 355 -2.42 -5.17 -19.55
N ASP A 356 -2.50 -4.59 -20.76
CA ASP A 356 -2.98 -5.27 -21.96
C ASP A 356 -2.06 -6.44 -22.37
N GLU A 357 -0.75 -6.25 -22.27
CA GLU A 357 0.23 -7.32 -22.53
C GLU A 357 0.18 -8.42 -21.48
N ILE A 358 -0.02 -8.05 -20.19
CA ILE A 358 -0.22 -9.01 -19.10
C ILE A 358 -1.46 -9.87 -19.39
N ILE A 359 -2.61 -9.28 -19.69
CA ILE A 359 -3.85 -9.98 -20.03
C ILE A 359 -3.63 -10.92 -21.22
N LYS A 360 -3.07 -10.39 -22.31
CA LYS A 360 -2.83 -11.15 -23.53
C LYS A 360 -1.94 -12.36 -23.30
N ASN A 361 -0.83 -12.18 -22.60
CA ASN A 361 0.15 -13.23 -22.37
C ASN A 361 -0.38 -14.28 -21.39
N ALA A 362 -1.04 -13.86 -20.29
CA ALA A 362 -1.67 -14.76 -19.34
C ALA A 362 -2.80 -15.56 -19.98
N ALA A 363 -3.68 -14.94 -20.77
CA ALA A 363 -4.75 -15.64 -21.48
C ALA A 363 -4.19 -16.69 -22.46
N ALA A 364 -3.11 -16.37 -23.19
CA ALA A 364 -2.45 -17.32 -24.06
C ALA A 364 -1.80 -18.50 -23.28
N ALA A 365 -1.22 -18.24 -22.10
CA ALA A 365 -0.63 -19.27 -21.25
C ALA A 365 -1.67 -20.19 -20.58
N LEU A 366 -2.90 -19.72 -20.46
CA LEU A 366 -4.04 -20.43 -19.84
C LEU A 366 -5.04 -20.99 -20.86
N ALA A 367 -4.72 -20.92 -22.16
CA ALA A 367 -5.64 -21.36 -23.23
C ALA A 367 -6.10 -22.82 -23.13
N ASP A 368 -5.21 -23.72 -22.66
CA ASP A 368 -5.53 -25.15 -22.47
C ASP A 368 -6.60 -25.40 -21.40
N PHE A 369 -6.87 -24.42 -20.54
CA PHE A 369 -7.90 -24.44 -19.48
C PHE A 369 -9.18 -23.72 -19.90
N GLU A 370 -9.25 -23.17 -21.12
CA GLU A 370 -10.34 -22.30 -21.60
C GLU A 370 -10.61 -21.13 -20.65
N ALA A 371 -9.61 -20.74 -19.84
CA ALA A 371 -9.73 -19.69 -18.83
C ALA A 371 -9.77 -18.30 -19.46
N LYS A 372 -10.59 -17.42 -18.89
CA LYS A 372 -10.62 -16.00 -19.25
C LYS A 372 -9.79 -15.19 -18.27
N VAL A 373 -9.10 -14.19 -18.77
CA VAL A 373 -8.33 -13.24 -17.97
C VAL A 373 -8.84 -11.84 -18.25
N ALA A 374 -9.20 -11.12 -17.21
CA ALA A 374 -9.67 -9.74 -17.31
C ALA A 374 -9.12 -8.89 -16.15
N LEU A 375 -9.06 -7.58 -16.35
CA LEU A 375 -8.75 -6.65 -15.27
C LEU A 375 -9.88 -6.68 -14.22
N HIS A 376 -9.50 -6.80 -12.96
CA HIS A 376 -10.40 -6.72 -11.82
C HIS A 376 -10.26 -5.33 -11.16
N GLY A 377 -11.31 -4.51 -11.21
CA GLY A 377 -11.27 -3.15 -10.69
C GLY A 377 -10.46 -2.19 -11.55
N HIS A 378 -9.67 -1.34 -10.91
CA HIS A 378 -8.83 -0.32 -11.56
C HIS A 378 -7.35 -0.70 -11.49
N ALA A 379 -6.59 -0.32 -12.52
CA ALA A 379 -5.14 -0.41 -12.51
C ALA A 379 -4.52 0.96 -12.25
N GLN A 380 -3.45 0.96 -11.46
CA GLN A 380 -2.54 2.10 -11.36
C GLN A 380 -1.34 1.83 -12.25
N GLU A 381 -1.04 2.75 -13.16
CA GLU A 381 0.10 2.61 -14.06
C GLU A 381 1.44 2.80 -13.30
N PRO A 382 2.54 2.19 -13.77
CA PRO A 382 3.87 2.44 -13.20
C PRO A 382 4.23 3.92 -13.27
N HIS A 383 4.91 4.41 -12.24
CA HIS A 383 5.42 5.77 -12.15
C HIS A 383 6.91 5.78 -11.91
N TYR A 384 7.68 6.59 -12.64
CA TYR A 384 9.13 6.70 -12.45
C TYR A 384 9.64 8.08 -12.85
N VAL A 385 10.32 8.74 -11.92
CA VAL A 385 11.05 10.00 -12.18
C VAL A 385 12.54 9.67 -12.30
N PRO A 386 13.20 10.00 -13.43
CA PRO A 386 14.59 9.63 -13.67
C PRO A 386 15.58 10.21 -12.62
N ALA A 387 16.63 9.45 -12.33
CA ALA A 387 17.70 9.86 -11.40
C ALA A 387 18.36 11.19 -11.74
N ASP A 388 18.38 11.55 -13.01
CA ASP A 388 18.98 12.80 -13.49
C ASP A 388 18.03 14.00 -13.45
N ASP A 389 16.77 13.80 -13.07
CA ASP A 389 15.83 14.90 -12.84
C ASP A 389 16.34 15.82 -11.72
N PRO A 390 16.25 17.14 -11.90
CA PRO A 390 16.66 18.11 -10.86
C PRO A 390 15.97 17.91 -9.51
N LEU A 391 14.71 17.46 -9.50
CA LEU A 391 13.98 17.13 -8.26
C LEU A 391 14.68 16.02 -7.49
N VAL A 392 14.92 14.88 -8.15
CA VAL A 392 15.58 13.71 -7.54
C VAL A 392 16.97 14.06 -7.04
N LYS A 393 17.79 14.72 -7.87
CA LYS A 393 19.15 15.15 -7.48
C LYS A 393 19.15 16.07 -6.26
N THR A 394 18.25 17.05 -6.24
CA THR A 394 18.15 18.01 -5.14
C THR A 394 17.78 17.31 -3.84
N LEU A 395 16.76 16.43 -3.85
CA LEU A 395 16.32 15.73 -2.67
C LEU A 395 17.37 14.75 -2.13
N LEU A 396 18.05 13.99 -3.01
CA LEU A 396 19.14 13.09 -2.62
C LEU A 396 20.35 13.85 -2.04
N GLN A 397 20.70 15.01 -2.61
CA GLN A 397 21.74 15.86 -2.07
C GLN A 397 21.39 16.37 -0.66
N ILE A 398 20.19 16.86 -0.46
CA ILE A 398 19.71 17.38 0.83
C ILE A 398 19.69 16.26 1.89
N TYR A 399 19.20 15.07 1.53
CA TYR A 399 19.26 13.92 2.42
C TYR A 399 20.69 13.63 2.86
N THR A 400 21.64 13.59 1.91
CA THR A 400 23.05 13.35 2.19
C THR A 400 23.65 14.43 3.10
N GLU A 401 23.32 15.71 2.87
CA GLU A 401 23.79 16.82 3.69
C GLU A 401 23.31 16.77 5.16
N HIS A 402 22.06 16.31 5.37
CA HIS A 402 21.49 16.21 6.71
C HIS A 402 21.88 14.95 7.48
N THR A 403 22.05 13.84 6.78
CA THR A 403 22.30 12.53 7.42
C THR A 403 23.77 12.10 7.39
N GLY A 404 24.54 12.61 6.44
CA GLY A 404 25.90 12.14 6.15
C GLY A 404 25.93 10.81 5.37
N GLU A 405 24.77 10.22 5.07
CA GLU A 405 24.64 8.97 4.30
C GLU A 405 24.38 9.27 2.83
N ALA A 406 24.97 8.47 1.94
CA ALA A 406 24.74 8.64 0.51
C ALA A 406 23.30 8.28 0.15
N GLY A 407 22.55 9.24 -0.39
CA GLY A 407 21.22 9.01 -0.91
C GLY A 407 21.24 8.12 -2.15
N GLN A 408 20.33 7.17 -2.25
CA GLN A 408 20.17 6.26 -3.39
C GLN A 408 18.72 6.24 -3.83
N GLU A 409 18.49 6.01 -5.12
CA GLU A 409 17.18 5.77 -5.68
C GLU A 409 16.55 4.50 -5.12
N MET A 410 15.25 4.54 -4.90
CA MET A 410 14.48 3.37 -4.49
C MET A 410 13.23 3.22 -5.37
N VAL A 411 12.86 1.96 -5.61
CA VAL A 411 11.62 1.59 -6.28
C VAL A 411 10.82 0.66 -5.38
N ILE A 412 9.54 0.96 -5.21
CA ILE A 412 8.64 0.16 -4.39
C ILE A 412 7.51 -0.47 -5.20
N GLY A 413 6.92 -1.53 -4.65
CA GLY A 413 5.70 -2.15 -5.18
C GLY A 413 4.41 -1.52 -4.64
N GLY A 414 4.51 -0.56 -3.71
CA GLY A 414 3.40 0.24 -3.21
C GLY A 414 3.16 1.49 -4.05
N GLY A 415 2.24 2.34 -3.61
CA GLY A 415 1.97 3.62 -4.24
C GLY A 415 1.69 4.67 -3.17
N THR A 416 2.07 5.91 -3.42
CA THR A 416 1.81 7.08 -2.60
C THR A 416 1.19 8.19 -3.46
N TYR A 417 0.75 9.28 -2.85
CA TYR A 417 0.34 10.46 -3.61
C TYR A 417 1.45 11.05 -4.49
N GLY A 418 2.72 10.64 -4.31
CA GLY A 418 3.82 11.07 -5.17
C GLY A 418 3.58 10.79 -6.65
N ARG A 419 2.95 9.66 -6.98
CA ARG A 419 2.63 9.25 -8.36
C ARG A 419 1.55 10.07 -9.07
N ILE A 420 0.82 10.91 -8.32
CA ILE A 420 -0.19 11.81 -8.91
C ILE A 420 0.44 12.84 -9.83
N LEU A 421 1.65 13.26 -9.52
CA LEU A 421 2.37 14.25 -10.31
C LEU A 421 3.28 13.56 -11.33
N GLU A 422 3.32 14.06 -12.56
CA GLU A 422 4.23 13.55 -13.59
C GLU A 422 5.69 13.57 -13.11
N ARG A 423 6.09 14.61 -12.37
CA ARG A 423 7.38 14.75 -11.70
C ARG A 423 7.20 14.75 -10.18
N GLY A 424 6.62 13.67 -9.66
CA GLY A 424 6.39 13.46 -8.24
C GLY A 424 7.17 12.26 -7.72
N VAL A 425 7.63 12.35 -6.49
CA VAL A 425 8.38 11.29 -5.79
C VAL A 425 7.87 11.16 -4.36
N ALA A 426 8.17 10.06 -3.67
CA ALA A 426 8.02 10.03 -2.22
C ALA A 426 9.38 10.27 -1.55
N PHE A 427 9.39 11.01 -0.43
CA PHE A 427 10.59 11.49 0.22
C PHE A 427 10.43 11.54 1.74
N GLY A 428 10.77 10.44 2.42
CA GLY A 428 10.60 10.27 3.86
C GLY A 428 9.12 10.07 4.25
N ALA A 429 8.77 10.02 5.58
CA ALA A 429 9.66 10.42 6.69
C ALA A 429 10.34 9.24 7.43
N GLN A 430 10.15 7.99 7.05
CA GLN A 430 10.79 6.88 7.71
C GLN A 430 12.29 6.82 7.38
N PHE A 431 13.15 6.83 8.40
CA PHE A 431 14.60 6.71 8.20
C PHE A 431 15.03 5.25 8.06
N PRO A 432 16.11 4.98 7.29
CA PRO A 432 16.67 3.63 7.18
C PRO A 432 17.00 3.00 8.53
N GLY A 433 16.73 1.70 8.65
CA GLY A 433 16.97 0.95 9.87
C GLY A 433 15.96 1.15 11.00
N ARG A 434 14.93 1.93 10.78
CA ARG A 434 13.77 2.00 11.68
C ARG A 434 12.82 0.83 11.38
N GLU A 435 12.17 0.34 12.43
CA GLU A 435 11.13 -0.66 12.29
C GLU A 435 9.91 -0.04 11.60
N ASN A 436 9.41 -0.71 10.57
CA ASN A 436 8.16 -0.29 9.94
C ASN A 436 6.98 -0.82 10.77
N VAL A 437 6.29 0.10 11.43
CA VAL A 437 5.12 -0.17 12.29
C VAL A 437 3.84 0.44 11.75
N MET A 438 3.87 0.98 10.53
CA MET A 438 2.69 1.48 9.82
C MET A 438 1.63 0.39 9.74
N HIS A 439 0.37 0.74 9.92
CA HIS A 439 -0.80 -0.16 9.91
C HIS A 439 -0.82 -1.22 11.02
N GLN A 440 0.15 -1.21 11.94
CA GLN A 440 0.21 -2.18 13.05
C GLN A 440 -0.33 -1.57 14.35
N ALA A 441 -0.72 -2.43 15.29
CA ALA A 441 -0.99 -1.99 16.66
C ALA A 441 0.29 -1.46 17.30
N ASN A 442 0.16 -0.49 18.20
CA ASN A 442 1.27 0.21 18.83
C ASN A 442 2.18 0.97 17.85
N GLU A 443 1.61 1.46 16.74
CA GLU A 443 2.28 2.37 15.83
C GLU A 443 2.95 3.51 16.59
N TYR A 444 4.19 3.85 16.21
CA TYR A 444 4.94 4.92 16.83
C TYR A 444 5.86 5.63 15.86
N MET A 445 6.22 6.88 16.18
CA MET A 445 7.31 7.59 15.54
C MET A 445 8.22 8.24 16.58
N ALA A 446 9.54 8.17 16.36
CA ALA A 446 10.49 8.84 17.26
C ALA A 446 10.41 10.35 17.08
N ILE A 447 10.38 11.10 18.19
CA ILE A 447 10.36 12.56 18.15
C ILE A 447 11.59 13.12 17.42
N GLU A 448 12.76 12.48 17.59
CA GLU A 448 13.97 12.84 16.88
C GLU A 448 13.81 12.69 15.36
N ASP A 449 13.13 11.65 14.89
CA ASP A 449 12.89 11.41 13.46
C ASP A 449 11.94 12.47 12.88
N ILE A 450 10.89 12.87 13.61
CA ILE A 450 9.99 13.96 13.22
C ILE A 450 10.76 15.27 13.09
N VAL A 451 11.63 15.59 14.05
CA VAL A 451 12.47 16.81 14.03
C VAL A 451 13.47 16.78 12.87
N ASN A 452 14.11 15.64 12.64
CA ASN A 452 15.06 15.52 11.54
C ASN A 452 14.35 15.60 10.17
N ALA A 453 13.20 14.95 10.02
CA ALA A 453 12.38 15.04 8.80
C ALA A 453 11.93 16.50 8.55
N ALA A 454 11.47 17.22 9.56
CA ALA A 454 11.09 18.63 9.43
C ALA A 454 12.26 19.52 8.95
N ALA A 455 13.48 19.27 9.43
CA ALA A 455 14.66 20.00 8.98
C ALA A 455 15.03 19.69 7.51
N ILE A 456 14.93 18.42 7.11
CA ILE A 456 15.12 17.98 5.72
C ILE A 456 14.05 18.62 4.82
N TYR A 457 12.78 18.59 5.22
CA TYR A 457 11.68 19.17 4.45
C TYR A 457 11.78 20.68 4.32
N ALA A 458 12.16 21.42 5.41
CA ALA A 458 12.37 22.86 5.32
C ALA A 458 13.46 23.21 4.29
N HIS A 459 14.58 22.47 4.29
CA HIS A 459 15.64 22.64 3.31
C HIS A 459 15.16 22.28 1.89
N ALA A 460 14.50 21.15 1.73
CA ALA A 460 13.98 20.70 0.44
C ALA A 460 12.98 21.69 -0.17
N ILE A 461 12.01 22.12 0.60
CA ILE A 461 10.99 23.09 0.16
C ILE A 461 11.67 24.39 -0.29
N TYR A 462 12.63 24.90 0.48
CA TYR A 462 13.34 26.12 0.12
C TYR A 462 14.17 25.96 -1.16
N GLU A 463 14.97 24.91 -1.27
CA GLU A 463 15.81 24.67 -2.45
C GLU A 463 15.00 24.45 -3.74
N LEU A 464 13.84 23.80 -3.63
CA LEU A 464 12.95 23.54 -4.75
C LEU A 464 12.08 24.77 -5.13
N ALA A 465 11.78 25.66 -4.16
CA ALA A 465 10.90 26.81 -4.40
C ALA A 465 11.62 28.12 -4.72
N LYS A 466 12.93 28.24 -4.44
CA LYS A 466 13.73 29.46 -4.68
C LYS A 466 13.96 29.76 -6.17
#